data_ab75d4c887d4b3776fabd57fa17b25a8
#
_entry.id   ab75d4c887d4b3776fabd57fa17b25a8
#
_cell.length_a   1.000
_cell.length_b   1.000
_cell.length_c   1.000
_cell.angle_alpha   90.00
_cell.angle_beta   90.00
_cell.angle_gamma   90.00
#
_symmetry.space_group_name_H-M   'P 1'
#
loop_
_entity.id
_entity.type
_entity.pdbx_description
1 polymer ?
#
loop_
_entity_poly.entity_id
_entity_poly.type
_entity_poly.pdbx_seq_one_letter_code
_entity_poly.pdbx_strand_id
1 'polypeptide(L)'
;MTSSTTSTNHRTAAAFEQYVSARRSIVEGTVFFLEAGTHLDEVRRICTGSDIIFAPGADIGSDGHEVGYTGSFQEAGDEMLLDGRHAFELQDYLAAPFISIVGLTVVRQNSAAGLDAFLQDADTARASGVFVEQLLSGAVLLDSRASFSGHDTGAELVRVHVTAAGEYRDGPDGALLGVIGDLREELDAAAAASAGPGRAFERIVARSEFDDALASRPWLGRYIAALDLLRQWDGAQAQPAISGFGGHLVGVLDDRRRAAAATSPEAPFLVTGVDGDFVLVEPRTRRRFRLGADAARGAECLIATGDEAGAAEMLAEDAGSSPASAGAAVAEIRARFADAGVDLLTFSGAVA
;
A
#
# COMPACT_ATOMS: atom_id res chain seq x y z
N MET A 1 -9.60 -19.80 -29.00
CA MET A 1 -8.90 -20.34 -27.80
C MET A 1 -7.99 -19.32 -27.10
N THR A 2 -7.82 -18.10 -27.58
CA THR A 2 -6.96 -17.06 -26.98
C THR A 2 -7.52 -16.30 -25.77
N SER A 3 -8.84 -16.25 -25.60
CA SER A 3 -9.48 -15.46 -24.51
C SER A 3 -9.36 -16.12 -23.11
N SER A 4 -9.34 -17.45 -23.02
CA SER A 4 -9.24 -18.19 -21.75
C SER A 4 -7.84 -18.08 -21.11
N THR A 5 -6.79 -18.11 -21.92
CA THR A 5 -5.38 -18.09 -21.44
C THR A 5 -5.01 -16.70 -20.85
N THR A 6 -5.52 -15.62 -21.44
CA THR A 6 -5.27 -14.26 -20.94
C THR A 6 -5.95 -14.03 -19.59
N SER A 7 -7.16 -14.58 -19.39
CA SER A 7 -7.88 -14.48 -18.11
C SER A 7 -7.16 -15.23 -16.98
N THR A 8 -6.65 -16.43 -17.25
CA THR A 8 -5.90 -17.24 -16.27
C THR A 8 -4.59 -16.56 -15.86
N ASN A 9 -3.84 -16.01 -16.81
CA ASN A 9 -2.58 -15.32 -16.53
C ASN A 9 -2.78 -14.09 -15.64
N HIS A 10 -3.83 -13.32 -15.89
CA HIS A 10 -4.16 -12.15 -15.07
C HIS A 10 -4.54 -12.55 -13.64
N ARG A 11 -5.28 -13.66 -13.49
CA ARG A 11 -5.67 -14.19 -12.17
C ARG A 11 -4.46 -14.67 -11.38
N THR A 12 -3.51 -15.37 -11.99
CA THR A 12 -2.27 -15.83 -11.35
C THR A 12 -1.43 -14.66 -10.83
N ALA A 13 -1.20 -13.65 -11.67
CA ALA A 13 -0.45 -12.45 -11.27
C ALA A 13 -1.13 -11.71 -10.12
N ALA A 14 -2.45 -11.54 -10.19
CA ALA A 14 -3.23 -10.88 -9.14
C ALA A 14 -3.24 -11.68 -7.83
N ALA A 15 -3.28 -13.01 -7.90
CA ALA A 15 -3.16 -13.86 -6.71
C ALA A 15 -1.79 -13.72 -6.04
N PHE A 16 -0.72 -13.69 -6.84
CA PHE A 16 0.61 -13.48 -6.29
C PHE A 16 0.77 -12.08 -5.69
N GLU A 17 0.26 -11.03 -6.36
CA GLU A 17 0.21 -9.69 -5.80
C GLU A 17 -0.58 -9.65 -4.48
N GLN A 18 -1.73 -10.37 -4.39
CA GLN A 18 -2.50 -10.48 -3.16
C GLN A 18 -1.67 -11.16 -2.04
N TYR A 19 -0.97 -12.26 -2.36
CA TYR A 19 -0.11 -12.94 -1.40
C TYR A 19 1.00 -12.02 -0.90
N VAL A 20 1.71 -11.33 -1.79
CA VAL A 20 2.79 -10.42 -1.41
C VAL A 20 2.27 -9.23 -0.62
N SER A 21 1.28 -8.53 -1.14
CA SER A 21 0.80 -7.28 -0.54
C SER A 21 -0.06 -7.46 0.71
N ALA A 22 -0.55 -8.67 0.99
CA ALA A 22 -1.58 -8.96 1.99
C ALA A 22 -2.88 -8.15 1.79
N ARG A 23 -3.14 -7.72 0.56
CA ARG A 23 -4.34 -6.94 0.20
C ARG A 23 -5.21 -7.73 -0.75
N ARG A 24 -6.47 -7.93 -0.36
CA ARG A 24 -7.46 -8.54 -1.26
C ARG A 24 -7.63 -7.71 -2.54
N SER A 25 -7.60 -8.37 -3.67
CA SER A 25 -7.75 -7.74 -4.98
C SER A 25 -8.93 -8.37 -5.74
N ILE A 26 -8.68 -8.89 -6.93
CA ILE A 26 -9.68 -9.59 -7.74
C ILE A 26 -9.88 -11.05 -7.35
N VAL A 27 -9.01 -11.60 -6.49
CA VAL A 27 -9.14 -12.98 -5.97
C VAL A 27 -9.96 -12.92 -4.69
N GLU A 28 -11.14 -13.55 -4.71
CA GLU A 28 -12.05 -13.55 -3.56
C GLU A 28 -11.59 -14.49 -2.44
N GLY A 29 -10.86 -15.56 -2.80
CA GLY A 29 -10.37 -16.58 -1.87
C GLY A 29 -9.08 -16.18 -1.16
N THR A 30 -8.64 -17.08 -0.29
CA THR A 30 -7.31 -17.00 0.37
C THR A 30 -6.23 -17.50 -0.59
N VAL A 31 -5.06 -16.90 -0.55
CA VAL A 31 -3.91 -17.36 -1.32
C VAL A 31 -2.95 -18.10 -0.39
N PHE A 32 -2.74 -19.38 -0.65
CA PHE A 32 -1.78 -20.23 0.05
C PHE A 32 -0.47 -20.27 -0.74
N PHE A 33 0.64 -20.05 -0.07
CA PHE A 33 1.98 -20.20 -0.64
C PHE A 33 2.76 -21.23 0.16
N LEU A 34 3.17 -22.32 -0.48
CA LEU A 34 3.87 -23.43 0.16
C LEU A 34 5.35 -23.35 -0.12
N GLU A 35 6.20 -23.37 0.92
CA GLU A 35 7.65 -23.52 0.75
C GLU A 35 8.07 -24.89 0.23
N ALA A 36 7.30 -25.91 0.56
CA ALA A 36 7.56 -27.29 0.17
C ALA A 36 6.30 -28.01 -0.32
N GLY A 37 6.43 -28.84 -1.36
CA GLY A 37 5.32 -29.62 -1.90
C GLY A 37 4.82 -30.76 -1.00
N THR A 38 5.54 -31.07 0.09
CA THR A 38 5.19 -32.14 1.04
C THR A 38 3.83 -31.94 1.73
N HIS A 39 3.38 -30.70 1.86
CA HIS A 39 2.14 -30.32 2.54
C HIS A 39 0.97 -30.04 1.59
N LEU A 40 1.15 -30.26 0.29
CA LEU A 40 0.15 -29.87 -0.71
C LEU A 40 -1.21 -30.59 -0.51
N ASP A 41 -1.19 -31.88 -0.18
CA ASP A 41 -2.43 -32.65 0.00
C ASP A 41 -3.20 -32.24 1.27
N GLU A 42 -2.50 -31.80 2.32
CA GLU A 42 -3.10 -31.24 3.51
C GLU A 42 -3.76 -29.89 3.22
N VAL A 43 -3.06 -29.00 2.52
CA VAL A 43 -3.58 -27.69 2.14
C VAL A 43 -4.79 -27.81 1.22
N ARG A 44 -4.78 -28.73 0.26
CA ARG A 44 -5.96 -29.03 -0.59
C ARG A 44 -7.21 -29.36 0.20
N ARG A 45 -7.07 -30.07 1.33
CA ARG A 45 -8.23 -30.46 2.16
C ARG A 45 -8.92 -29.31 2.85
N ILE A 46 -8.18 -28.22 3.16
CA ILE A 46 -8.73 -27.04 3.84
C ILE A 46 -9.05 -25.90 2.89
N CYS A 47 -8.67 -25.99 1.62
CA CYS A 47 -8.96 -24.98 0.61
C CYS A 47 -10.41 -25.07 0.12
N THR A 48 -10.97 -23.92 -0.19
CA THR A 48 -12.25 -23.77 -0.86
C THR A 48 -12.08 -23.59 -2.37
N GLY A 49 -13.16 -23.67 -3.13
CA GLY A 49 -13.10 -23.48 -4.59
C GLY A 49 -12.74 -22.06 -5.06
N SER A 50 -12.65 -21.08 -4.16
CA SER A 50 -12.18 -19.72 -4.48
C SER A 50 -10.71 -19.49 -4.16
N ASP A 51 -10.09 -20.38 -3.36
CA ASP A 51 -8.70 -20.24 -2.93
C ASP A 51 -7.71 -20.55 -4.05
N ILE A 52 -6.49 -20.05 -3.94
CA ILE A 52 -5.40 -20.31 -4.87
C ILE A 52 -4.21 -20.84 -4.08
N ILE A 53 -3.57 -21.88 -4.62
CA ILE A 53 -2.39 -22.52 -4.02
C ILE A 53 -1.20 -22.31 -4.92
N PHE A 54 -0.13 -21.69 -4.42
CA PHE A 54 1.20 -21.69 -5.01
C PHE A 54 2.04 -22.77 -4.37
N ALA A 55 2.57 -23.71 -5.18
CA ALA A 55 3.39 -24.80 -4.65
C ALA A 55 4.59 -25.10 -5.55
N PRO A 56 5.72 -25.64 -5.02
CA PRO A 56 6.85 -26.03 -5.83
C PRO A 56 6.52 -27.15 -6.80
N GLY A 57 6.91 -27.00 -8.07
CA GLY A 57 6.73 -27.99 -9.13
C GLY A 57 6.04 -27.41 -10.37
N ALA A 58 6.50 -27.82 -11.56
CA ALA A 58 6.04 -27.23 -12.83
C ALA A 58 4.67 -27.71 -13.32
N ASP A 59 4.12 -28.83 -12.79
CA ASP A 59 2.98 -29.54 -13.35
C ASP A 59 1.76 -29.54 -12.40
N ILE A 60 1.50 -28.46 -11.69
CA ILE A 60 0.40 -28.39 -10.73
C ILE A 60 -0.80 -27.71 -11.37
N GLY A 61 -1.87 -28.47 -11.49
CA GLY A 61 -3.25 -28.05 -11.71
C GLY A 61 -3.59 -27.36 -13.03
N SER A 62 -4.41 -28.01 -13.85
CA SER A 62 -4.99 -27.44 -15.08
C SER A 62 -6.22 -26.55 -14.84
N ASP A 63 -6.72 -26.46 -13.61
CA ASP A 63 -7.97 -25.77 -13.24
C ASP A 63 -7.81 -24.32 -12.79
N GLY A 64 -6.57 -23.83 -12.69
CA GLY A 64 -6.26 -22.43 -12.32
C GLY A 64 -6.38 -22.14 -10.82
N HIS A 65 -6.60 -23.14 -9.96
CA HIS A 65 -6.59 -23.02 -8.50
C HIS A 65 -5.23 -23.41 -7.91
N GLU A 66 -4.45 -24.20 -8.62
CA GLU A 66 -3.09 -24.55 -8.25
C GLU A 66 -2.11 -24.03 -9.29
N VAL A 67 -1.09 -23.34 -8.84
CA VAL A 67 -0.07 -22.70 -9.66
C VAL A 67 1.30 -23.19 -9.23
N GLY A 68 2.03 -23.80 -10.17
CA GLY A 68 3.39 -24.27 -9.92
C GLY A 68 4.40 -23.14 -9.96
N TYR A 69 5.44 -23.26 -9.15
CA TYR A 69 6.63 -22.41 -9.26
C TYR A 69 7.91 -23.23 -9.17
N THR A 70 9.00 -22.68 -9.70
CA THR A 70 10.36 -23.23 -9.56
C THR A 70 11.29 -22.19 -8.98
N GLY A 71 12.40 -22.63 -8.38
CA GLY A 71 13.31 -21.74 -7.64
C GLY A 71 12.94 -21.66 -6.15
N SER A 72 13.37 -20.60 -5.48
CA SER A 72 13.13 -20.31 -4.07
C SER A 72 12.56 -18.91 -3.90
N PHE A 73 11.89 -18.66 -2.75
CA PHE A 73 11.31 -17.34 -2.41
C PHE A 73 11.33 -17.10 -0.90
N GLN A 74 12.47 -17.43 -0.26
CA GLN A 74 12.62 -17.39 1.20
C GLN A 74 13.64 -16.35 1.65
N GLU A 75 14.80 -16.30 0.97
CA GLU A 75 15.91 -15.43 1.33
C GLU A 75 16.16 -14.33 0.29
N ALA A 76 16.75 -13.23 0.71
CA ALA A 76 17.15 -12.16 -0.20
C ALA A 76 18.11 -12.67 -1.27
N GLY A 77 17.84 -12.34 -2.53
CA GLY A 77 18.54 -12.84 -3.70
C GLY A 77 17.93 -14.11 -4.28
N ASP A 78 16.90 -14.68 -3.67
CA ASP A 78 16.17 -15.79 -4.26
C ASP A 78 15.44 -15.37 -5.53
N GLU A 79 15.47 -16.26 -6.53
CA GLU A 79 14.72 -16.13 -7.76
C GLU A 79 13.64 -17.21 -7.85
N MET A 80 12.45 -16.81 -8.22
CA MET A 80 11.31 -17.69 -8.44
C MET A 80 10.72 -17.48 -9.82
N LEU A 81 10.46 -18.56 -10.54
CA LEU A 81 9.71 -18.57 -11.79
C LEU A 81 8.31 -19.14 -11.54
N LEU A 82 7.30 -18.28 -11.56
CA LEU A 82 5.90 -18.60 -11.33
C LEU A 82 5.23 -18.97 -12.66
N ASP A 83 4.53 -20.11 -12.69
CA ASP A 83 3.82 -20.64 -13.87
C ASP A 83 4.71 -20.76 -15.13
N GLY A 84 6.02 -20.94 -14.94
CA GLY A 84 7.00 -20.99 -16.03
C GLY A 84 7.10 -19.69 -16.86
N ARG A 85 6.60 -18.56 -16.38
CA ARG A 85 6.44 -17.31 -17.15
C ARG A 85 6.87 -16.05 -16.41
N HIS A 86 6.55 -15.93 -15.14
CA HIS A 86 6.78 -14.72 -14.36
C HIS A 86 7.96 -14.92 -13.42
N ALA A 87 9.09 -14.34 -13.78
CA ALA A 87 10.27 -14.35 -12.92
C ALA A 87 10.15 -13.23 -11.86
N PHE A 88 10.36 -13.59 -10.61
CA PHE A 88 10.41 -12.68 -9.48
C PHE A 88 11.72 -12.86 -8.74
N GLU A 89 12.27 -11.76 -8.28
CA GLU A 89 13.41 -11.71 -7.38
C GLU A 89 12.95 -11.23 -6.02
N LEU A 90 13.42 -11.86 -4.94
CA LEU A 90 13.18 -11.41 -3.56
C LEU A 90 14.38 -10.62 -3.06
N GLN A 91 14.14 -9.43 -2.54
CA GLN A 91 15.19 -8.57 -1.98
C GLN A 91 14.85 -8.12 -0.57
N ASP A 92 15.90 -7.95 0.26
CA ASP A 92 15.80 -7.31 1.57
C ASP A 92 15.63 -5.79 1.41
N TYR A 93 14.78 -5.19 2.23
CA TYR A 93 14.57 -3.74 2.22
C TYR A 93 15.88 -2.95 2.44
N LEU A 94 16.77 -3.45 3.31
CA LEU A 94 18.07 -2.81 3.56
C LEU A 94 18.98 -2.77 2.33
N ALA A 95 18.81 -3.72 1.40
CA ALA A 95 19.56 -3.75 0.14
C ALA A 95 18.90 -2.90 -0.95
N ALA A 96 17.59 -2.67 -0.87
CA ALA A 96 16.81 -2.03 -1.94
C ALA A 96 17.40 -0.69 -2.42
N PRO A 97 17.86 0.25 -1.58
CA PRO A 97 18.44 1.51 -2.03
C PRO A 97 19.76 1.37 -2.81
N PHE A 98 20.40 0.21 -2.78
CA PHE A 98 21.73 -0.03 -3.34
C PHE A 98 21.74 -0.94 -4.57
N ILE A 99 20.58 -1.46 -4.98
CA ILE A 99 20.47 -2.37 -6.12
C ILE A 99 19.76 -1.69 -7.30
N SER A 100 20.03 -2.23 -8.50
CA SER A 100 19.28 -1.86 -9.71
C SER A 100 18.12 -2.82 -9.91
N ILE A 101 16.92 -2.30 -10.03
CA ILE A 101 15.73 -3.10 -10.34
C ILE A 101 15.71 -3.42 -11.84
N VAL A 102 15.90 -4.68 -12.19
CA VAL A 102 15.92 -5.13 -13.59
C VAL A 102 14.64 -5.85 -13.98
N GLY A 103 14.01 -6.57 -13.04
CA GLY A 103 12.80 -7.36 -13.23
C GLY A 103 11.78 -7.16 -12.13
N LEU A 104 10.74 -7.99 -12.12
CA LEU A 104 9.75 -7.97 -11.04
C LEU A 104 10.45 -8.37 -9.74
N THR A 105 10.47 -7.44 -8.79
CA THR A 105 11.19 -7.58 -7.53
C THR A 105 10.24 -7.41 -6.36
N VAL A 106 10.23 -8.37 -5.45
CA VAL A 106 9.54 -8.25 -4.16
C VAL A 106 10.54 -7.74 -3.14
N VAL A 107 10.23 -6.63 -2.50
CA VAL A 107 11.05 -6.05 -1.43
C VAL A 107 10.37 -6.35 -0.11
N ARG A 108 11.08 -7.07 0.78
CA ARG A 108 10.58 -7.53 2.08
C ARG A 108 11.41 -6.95 3.22
N GLN A 109 10.74 -6.60 4.31
CA GLN A 109 11.37 -6.24 5.57
C GLN A 109 11.65 -7.52 6.37
N ASN A 110 12.79 -8.17 6.11
CA ASN A 110 13.14 -9.47 6.70
C ASN A 110 13.60 -9.37 8.16
N SER A 111 13.70 -8.18 8.72
CA SER A 111 14.24 -7.92 10.06
C SER A 111 13.68 -6.65 10.68
N ALA A 112 13.80 -6.52 11.98
CA ALA A 112 13.47 -5.27 12.68
C ALA A 112 14.23 -4.07 12.10
N ALA A 113 15.51 -4.25 11.75
CA ALA A 113 16.30 -3.20 11.10
C ALA A 113 15.76 -2.82 9.72
N GLY A 114 15.29 -3.77 8.92
CA GLY A 114 14.64 -3.52 7.62
C GLY A 114 13.31 -2.78 7.76
N LEU A 115 12.52 -3.13 8.78
CA LEU A 115 11.28 -2.42 9.11
C LEU A 115 11.56 -1.00 9.57
N ASP A 116 12.54 -0.80 10.47
CA ASP A 116 12.95 0.51 10.95
C ASP A 116 13.46 1.40 9.80
N ALA A 117 14.25 0.85 8.89
CA ALA A 117 14.73 1.57 7.71
C ALA A 117 13.57 2.03 6.83
N PHE A 118 12.58 1.17 6.57
CA PHE A 118 11.37 1.54 5.84
C PHE A 118 10.61 2.69 6.50
N LEU A 119 10.43 2.64 7.82
CA LEU A 119 9.74 3.69 8.57
C LEU A 119 10.53 5.01 8.58
N GLN A 120 11.87 4.96 8.67
CA GLN A 120 12.74 6.13 8.58
C GLN A 120 12.72 6.76 7.18
N ASP A 121 12.69 5.96 6.12
CA ASP A 121 12.56 6.45 4.76
C ASP A 121 11.19 7.13 4.53
N ALA A 122 10.13 6.58 5.11
CA ALA A 122 8.82 7.21 5.10
C ALA A 122 8.83 8.56 5.87
N ASP A 123 9.49 8.62 7.04
CA ASP A 123 9.70 9.87 7.79
C ASP A 123 10.50 10.89 6.96
N THR A 124 11.54 10.44 6.25
CA THR A 124 12.35 11.26 5.35
C THR A 124 11.52 11.81 4.19
N ALA A 125 10.72 10.97 3.55
CA ALA A 125 9.81 11.40 2.51
C ALA A 125 8.79 12.42 3.03
N ARG A 126 8.24 12.20 4.22
CA ARG A 126 7.32 13.13 4.87
C ARG A 126 7.97 14.48 5.14
N ALA A 127 9.22 14.49 5.61
CA ALA A 127 9.94 15.71 5.99
C ALA A 127 10.53 16.48 4.81
N SER A 128 11.02 15.78 3.78
CA SER A 128 11.81 16.37 2.69
C SER A 128 11.24 16.21 1.29
N GLY A 129 10.22 15.38 1.11
CA GLY A 129 9.69 15.03 -0.22
C GLY A 129 10.58 14.05 -1.01
N VAL A 130 11.64 13.52 -0.39
CA VAL A 130 12.55 12.57 -1.04
C VAL A 130 12.07 11.14 -0.77
N PHE A 131 11.67 10.45 -1.82
CA PHE A 131 11.23 9.06 -1.78
C PHE A 131 12.35 8.13 -2.22
N VAL A 132 12.34 6.89 -1.72
CA VAL A 132 13.29 5.86 -2.16
C VAL A 132 13.02 5.52 -3.63
N GLU A 133 14.01 5.77 -4.50
CA GLU A 133 13.87 5.67 -5.96
C GLU A 133 13.43 4.27 -6.39
N GLN A 134 13.98 3.22 -5.78
CA GLN A 134 13.65 1.84 -6.10
C GLN A 134 12.17 1.51 -5.84
N LEU A 135 11.59 2.09 -4.78
CA LEU A 135 10.16 1.93 -4.50
C LEU A 135 9.26 2.64 -5.53
N LEU A 136 9.80 3.57 -6.31
CA LEU A 136 9.07 4.22 -7.41
C LEU A 136 9.04 3.39 -8.69
N SER A 137 9.81 2.31 -8.76
CA SER A 137 9.75 1.39 -9.90
C SER A 137 8.43 0.64 -9.94
N GLY A 138 7.75 0.63 -11.09
CA GLY A 138 6.55 -0.18 -11.31
C GLY A 138 6.81 -1.70 -11.26
N ALA A 139 8.07 -2.12 -11.29
CA ALA A 139 8.48 -3.51 -11.16
C ALA A 139 8.62 -3.97 -9.70
N VAL A 140 8.55 -3.06 -8.72
CA VAL A 140 8.71 -3.39 -7.30
C VAL A 140 7.36 -3.64 -6.64
N LEU A 141 7.24 -4.77 -5.98
CA LEU A 141 6.16 -5.11 -5.05
C LEU A 141 6.68 -5.01 -3.62
N LEU A 142 6.03 -4.21 -2.79
CA LEU A 142 6.34 -4.12 -1.36
C LEU A 142 5.60 -5.24 -0.61
N ASP A 143 6.32 -6.11 0.09
CA ASP A 143 5.73 -7.17 0.90
C ASP A 143 4.93 -6.58 2.08
N SER A 144 3.84 -7.25 2.44
CA SER A 144 2.98 -6.90 3.58
C SER A 144 2.50 -5.44 3.57
N ARG A 145 2.41 -4.87 2.39
CA ARG A 145 2.07 -3.47 2.13
C ARG A 145 0.75 -3.05 2.80
N ALA A 146 -0.24 -3.96 2.90
CA ALA A 146 -1.52 -3.70 3.53
C ALA A 146 -1.37 -3.26 4.99
N SER A 147 -0.37 -3.77 5.71
CA SER A 147 -0.07 -3.41 7.10
C SER A 147 0.31 -1.95 7.29
N PHE A 148 0.79 -1.29 6.24
CA PHE A 148 1.19 0.13 6.26
C PHE A 148 0.13 1.07 5.68
N SER A 149 -0.92 0.53 5.06
CA SER A 149 -1.85 1.34 4.25
C SER A 149 -2.95 2.04 5.03
N GLY A 150 -3.03 1.83 6.36
CA GLY A 150 -4.08 2.38 7.19
C GLY A 150 -5.47 1.78 6.92
N HIS A 151 -5.56 0.75 6.09
CA HIS A 151 -6.77 -0.03 5.90
C HIS A 151 -6.87 -1.07 7.01
N ASP A 152 -8.08 -1.35 7.43
CA ASP A 152 -8.32 -2.47 8.34
C ASP A 152 -7.79 -3.77 7.69
N THR A 153 -6.71 -4.28 8.22
CA THR A 153 -6.21 -5.61 7.90
C THR A 153 -7.06 -6.63 8.64
N GLY A 154 -8.33 -6.68 8.27
CA GLY A 154 -9.44 -7.35 8.95
C GLY A 154 -9.17 -8.75 9.49
N ALA A 155 -10.19 -9.31 10.13
CA ALA A 155 -10.19 -10.67 10.65
C ALA A 155 -10.02 -11.75 9.56
N GLU A 156 -10.15 -11.37 8.28
CA GLU A 156 -10.14 -12.31 7.16
C GLU A 156 -8.75 -12.85 6.84
N LEU A 157 -8.71 -14.13 6.44
CA LEU A 157 -7.55 -14.74 5.82
C LEU A 157 -7.44 -14.27 4.36
N VAL A 158 -6.49 -13.38 4.08
CA VAL A 158 -6.16 -12.91 2.74
C VAL A 158 -5.10 -13.80 2.10
N ARG A 159 -4.14 -14.22 2.90
CA ARG A 159 -3.02 -15.08 2.52
C ARG A 159 -2.65 -16.04 3.65
N VAL A 160 -2.02 -17.15 3.29
CA VAL A 160 -1.39 -18.09 4.22
C VAL A 160 -0.05 -18.52 3.64
N HIS A 161 1.01 -18.37 4.42
CA HIS A 161 2.32 -18.94 4.13
C HIS A 161 2.45 -20.28 4.85
N VAL A 162 2.78 -21.34 4.11
CA VAL A 162 2.95 -22.68 4.65
C VAL A 162 4.43 -23.02 4.66
N THR A 163 5.02 -23.02 5.84
CA THR A 163 6.44 -23.30 5.98
C THR A 163 6.80 -24.76 5.66
N ALA A 164 8.04 -25.05 5.37
CA ALA A 164 8.51 -26.43 5.17
C ALA A 164 8.31 -27.29 6.42
N ALA A 165 8.24 -26.70 7.62
CA ALA A 165 7.94 -27.38 8.88
C ALA A 165 6.44 -27.65 9.10
N GLY A 166 5.56 -27.15 8.21
CA GLY A 166 4.12 -27.35 8.31
C GLY A 166 3.40 -26.33 9.21
N GLU A 167 3.96 -25.13 9.38
CA GLU A 167 3.27 -24.03 10.07
C GLU A 167 2.47 -23.21 9.06
N TYR A 168 1.26 -22.82 9.44
CA TYR A 168 0.45 -21.82 8.73
C TYR A 168 0.70 -20.45 9.34
N ARG A 169 1.11 -19.45 8.52
CA ARG A 169 1.44 -18.10 8.96
C ARG A 169 0.78 -17.03 8.09
N ASP A 170 0.60 -15.83 8.60
CA ASP A 170 0.18 -14.66 7.81
C ASP A 170 1.38 -14.04 7.07
N GLY A 171 1.75 -14.68 5.97
CA GLY A 171 3.00 -14.35 5.27
C GLY A 171 4.23 -14.96 5.96
N PRO A 172 5.42 -14.77 5.37
CA PRO A 172 6.64 -15.46 5.84
C PRO A 172 7.04 -15.09 7.27
N ASP A 173 6.85 -13.82 7.64
CA ASP A 173 7.27 -13.25 8.93
C ASP A 173 6.09 -12.94 9.86
N GLY A 174 4.91 -13.40 9.50
CA GLY A 174 3.68 -13.12 10.22
C GLY A 174 3.36 -14.07 11.36
N ALA A 175 2.24 -13.79 12.01
CA ALA A 175 1.68 -14.56 13.10
C ALA A 175 1.49 -16.04 12.74
N LEU A 176 1.69 -16.90 13.71
CA LEU A 176 1.31 -18.31 13.61
C LEU A 176 -0.21 -18.42 13.64
N LEU A 177 -0.79 -19.00 12.59
CA LEU A 177 -2.24 -19.21 12.46
C LEU A 177 -2.64 -20.64 12.79
N GLY A 178 -1.70 -21.59 12.71
CA GLY A 178 -1.93 -23.02 12.95
C GLY A 178 -0.80 -23.88 12.41
N VAL A 179 -1.05 -25.19 12.40
CA VAL A 179 -0.11 -26.20 11.87
C VAL A 179 -0.83 -27.19 10.96
N ILE A 180 -0.08 -27.93 10.17
CA ILE A 180 -0.61 -29.00 9.32
C ILE A 180 -1.47 -29.96 10.15
N GLY A 181 -2.70 -30.20 9.70
CA GLY A 181 -3.72 -30.98 10.38
C GLY A 181 -4.84 -30.15 11.00
N ASP A 182 -4.63 -28.86 11.23
CA ASP A 182 -5.67 -27.94 11.69
C ASP A 182 -6.73 -27.72 10.59
N LEU A 183 -7.95 -27.44 11.00
CA LEU A 183 -9.07 -27.18 10.10
C LEU A 183 -9.08 -25.71 9.64
N ARG A 184 -9.77 -25.44 8.54
CA ARG A 184 -9.93 -24.08 8.00
C ARG A 184 -10.51 -23.12 9.03
N GLU A 185 -11.52 -23.55 9.77
CA GLU A 185 -12.18 -22.76 10.79
C GLU A 185 -11.25 -22.37 11.95
N GLU A 186 -10.24 -23.21 12.24
CA GLU A 186 -9.23 -22.92 13.26
C GLU A 186 -8.27 -21.83 12.77
N LEU A 187 -7.86 -21.88 11.49
CA LEU A 187 -7.06 -20.84 10.87
C LEU A 187 -7.82 -19.50 10.82
N ASP A 188 -9.09 -19.52 10.41
CA ASP A 188 -9.94 -18.34 10.37
C ASP A 188 -10.12 -17.73 11.77
N ALA A 189 -10.31 -18.57 12.79
CA ALA A 189 -10.39 -18.12 14.19
C ALA A 189 -9.07 -17.51 14.69
N ALA A 190 -7.92 -18.11 14.35
CA ALA A 190 -6.61 -17.60 14.70
C ALA A 190 -6.34 -16.26 14.00
N ALA A 191 -6.72 -16.14 12.72
CA ALA A 191 -6.61 -14.90 11.98
C ALA A 191 -7.47 -13.77 12.59
N ALA A 192 -8.69 -14.10 13.00
CA ALA A 192 -9.57 -13.16 13.69
C ALA A 192 -9.02 -12.74 15.06
N ALA A 193 -8.49 -13.68 15.83
CA ALA A 193 -7.89 -13.40 17.14
C ALA A 193 -6.61 -12.54 17.03
N SER A 194 -5.86 -12.68 15.94
CA SER A 194 -4.66 -11.90 15.64
C SER A 194 -4.90 -10.74 14.68
N ALA A 195 -6.15 -10.32 14.45
CA ALA A 195 -6.47 -9.22 13.53
C ALA A 195 -5.70 -7.92 13.88
N GLY A 196 -5.31 -7.18 12.85
CA GLY A 196 -4.57 -5.93 12.95
C GLY A 196 -3.27 -5.91 12.13
N PRO A 197 -2.72 -4.71 11.90
CA PRO A 197 -1.62 -4.50 10.97
C PRO A 197 -0.32 -5.21 11.38
N GLY A 198 -0.05 -5.35 12.68
CA GLY A 198 1.15 -6.02 13.20
C GLY A 198 1.18 -7.54 12.97
N ARG A 199 0.06 -8.16 12.58
CA ARG A 199 -0.01 -9.61 12.32
C ARG A 199 1.02 -10.08 11.30
N ALA A 200 1.31 -9.27 10.29
CA ALA A 200 2.23 -9.62 9.22
C ALA A 200 3.72 -9.59 9.64
N PHE A 201 4.05 -9.04 10.81
CA PHE A 201 5.43 -8.81 11.26
C PHE A 201 5.74 -9.43 12.63
N GLU A 202 4.90 -10.32 13.13
CA GLU A 202 4.98 -10.83 14.52
C GLU A 202 6.28 -11.61 14.82
N ARG A 203 6.95 -12.16 13.78
CA ARG A 203 8.30 -12.79 13.91
C ARG A 203 9.44 -11.78 13.97
N ILE A 204 9.21 -10.56 13.48
CA ILE A 204 10.26 -9.54 13.34
C ILE A 204 10.23 -8.59 14.53
N VAL A 205 9.03 -8.17 14.96
CA VAL A 205 8.82 -7.16 15.99
C VAL A 205 7.62 -7.51 16.84
N ALA A 206 7.65 -7.14 18.12
CA ALA A 206 6.48 -7.29 18.98
C ALA A 206 5.31 -6.46 18.45
N ARG A 207 4.11 -7.03 18.47
CA ARG A 207 2.90 -6.40 17.92
C ARG A 207 2.65 -5.01 18.50
N SER A 208 2.79 -4.86 19.82
CA SER A 208 2.62 -3.55 20.47
C SER A 208 3.63 -2.52 19.98
N GLU A 209 4.85 -2.91 19.70
CA GLU A 209 5.90 -2.04 19.17
C GLU A 209 5.57 -1.60 17.74
N PHE A 210 5.07 -2.51 16.92
CA PHE A 210 4.60 -2.17 15.57
C PHE A 210 3.39 -1.22 15.61
N ASP A 211 2.42 -1.50 16.47
CA ASP A 211 1.22 -0.67 16.62
C ASP A 211 1.58 0.75 17.11
N ASP A 212 2.54 0.88 18.05
CA ASP A 212 3.08 2.17 18.50
C ASP A 212 3.80 2.92 17.37
N ALA A 213 4.57 2.20 16.55
CA ALA A 213 5.24 2.78 15.40
C ALA A 213 4.26 3.33 14.35
N LEU A 214 3.14 2.63 14.11
CA LEU A 214 2.07 3.11 13.24
C LEU A 214 1.29 4.28 13.87
N ALA A 215 0.96 4.19 15.17
CA ALA A 215 0.26 5.26 15.89
C ALA A 215 1.04 6.59 15.86
N SER A 216 2.38 6.50 15.88
CA SER A 216 3.25 7.68 15.73
C SER A 216 3.29 8.24 14.30
N ARG A 217 2.80 7.49 13.30
CA ARG A 217 2.80 7.82 11.86
C ARG A 217 1.42 7.64 11.22
N PRO A 218 0.38 8.34 11.69
CA PRO A 218 -0.99 8.15 11.18
C PRO A 218 -1.11 8.44 9.67
N TRP A 219 -0.14 9.09 9.09
CA TRP A 219 -0.01 9.42 7.66
C TRP A 219 0.68 8.33 6.83
N LEU A 220 1.12 7.20 7.42
CA LEU A 220 1.89 6.19 6.70
C LEU A 220 1.10 5.56 5.53
N GLY A 221 -0.20 5.36 5.70
CA GLY A 221 -1.07 4.93 4.60
C GLY A 221 -1.06 5.91 3.42
N ARG A 222 -0.95 7.20 3.71
CA ARG A 222 -0.81 8.23 2.67
C ARG A 222 0.54 8.17 1.97
N TYR A 223 1.63 7.83 2.68
CA TYR A 223 2.93 7.57 2.07
C TYR A 223 2.85 6.41 1.05
N ILE A 224 2.21 5.29 1.41
CA ILE A 224 1.98 4.17 0.50
C ILE A 224 1.19 4.60 -0.74
N ALA A 225 0.15 5.41 -0.57
CA ALA A 225 -0.64 5.94 -1.68
C ALA A 225 0.16 6.93 -2.56
N ALA A 226 1.08 7.70 -1.95
CA ALA A 226 1.98 8.59 -2.68
C ALA A 226 3.00 7.81 -3.54
N LEU A 227 3.53 6.70 -3.05
CA LEU A 227 4.37 5.80 -3.86
C LEU A 227 3.61 5.31 -5.10
N ASP A 228 2.35 4.92 -4.97
CA ASP A 228 1.54 4.50 -6.11
C ASP A 228 1.27 5.63 -7.11
N LEU A 229 1.02 6.81 -6.59
CA LEU A 229 0.85 7.99 -7.42
C LEU A 229 2.10 8.27 -8.24
N LEU A 230 3.27 8.27 -7.59
CA LEU A 230 4.56 8.55 -8.23
C LEU A 230 4.95 7.49 -9.26
N ARG A 231 4.69 6.20 -8.99
CA ARG A 231 4.89 5.11 -9.95
C ARG A 231 4.10 5.28 -11.25
N GLN A 232 2.98 5.96 -11.19
CA GLN A 232 2.07 6.18 -12.32
C GLN A 232 2.20 7.60 -12.90
N TRP A 233 3.16 8.38 -12.42
CA TRP A 233 3.34 9.74 -12.89
C TRP A 233 4.15 9.76 -14.18
N ASP A 234 3.49 10.09 -15.29
CA ASP A 234 4.08 10.14 -16.64
C ASP A 234 4.97 11.37 -16.89
N GLY A 235 5.67 11.84 -15.91
CA GLY A 235 6.57 12.99 -16.02
C GLY A 235 8.02 12.56 -16.20
N ALA A 236 8.55 12.66 -17.39
CA ALA A 236 9.74 11.96 -17.85
C ALA A 236 11.09 12.35 -17.20
N GLN A 237 11.24 13.36 -16.35
CA GLN A 237 12.59 13.81 -15.95
C GLN A 237 12.77 14.28 -14.50
N ALA A 238 11.73 14.57 -13.74
CA ALA A 238 11.86 14.88 -12.32
C ALA A 238 10.61 14.47 -11.54
N GLN A 239 10.83 14.01 -10.33
CA GLN A 239 9.75 13.67 -9.42
C GLN A 239 8.96 14.95 -9.08
N PRO A 240 7.63 14.97 -9.23
CA PRO A 240 6.83 16.12 -8.84
C PRO A 240 6.77 16.22 -7.32
N ALA A 241 6.57 17.44 -6.81
CA ALA A 241 6.33 17.65 -5.39
C ALA A 241 4.88 17.27 -5.04
N ILE A 242 4.71 16.58 -3.93
CA ILE A 242 3.40 16.21 -3.39
C ILE A 242 3.16 16.99 -2.10
N SER A 243 2.07 17.74 -2.03
CA SER A 243 1.69 18.48 -0.82
C SER A 243 1.62 17.58 0.40
N GLY A 244 2.27 18.02 1.47
CA GLY A 244 2.41 17.27 2.71
C GLY A 244 3.60 16.31 2.75
N PHE A 245 4.37 16.20 1.67
CA PHE A 245 5.67 15.54 1.62
C PHE A 245 6.74 16.55 1.21
N GLY A 246 7.56 16.98 2.18
CA GLY A 246 8.56 18.01 2.00
C GLY A 246 8.04 19.44 2.08
N GLY A 247 6.77 19.62 2.44
CA GLY A 247 6.12 20.91 2.63
C GLY A 247 4.78 21.05 1.92
N HIS A 248 4.20 22.25 2.02
CA HIS A 248 2.93 22.63 1.44
C HIS A 248 3.09 23.83 0.49
N LEU A 249 2.19 23.96 -0.48
CA LEU A 249 2.09 25.15 -1.32
C LEU A 249 1.70 26.39 -0.47
N VAL A 250 0.86 26.18 0.54
CA VAL A 250 0.44 27.18 1.53
C VAL A 250 1.37 27.09 2.73
N GLY A 251 2.35 27.98 2.82
CA GLY A 251 3.44 27.92 3.82
C GLY A 251 2.99 27.94 5.28
N VAL A 252 1.85 28.57 5.57
CA VAL A 252 1.24 28.58 6.91
C VAL A 252 0.91 27.17 7.43
N LEU A 253 0.66 26.21 6.54
CA LEU A 253 0.40 24.82 6.89
C LEU A 253 1.65 24.11 7.44
N ASP A 254 2.84 24.51 7.03
CA ASP A 254 4.11 23.95 7.51
C ASP A 254 4.40 24.36 8.96
N ASP A 255 4.07 25.59 9.34
CA ASP A 255 4.28 26.12 10.68
C ASP A 255 3.27 25.53 11.69
N ARG A 256 2.08 25.21 11.23
CA ARG A 256 1.03 24.61 12.05
C ARG A 256 1.09 23.09 12.02
N ARG A 257 2.13 22.48 12.58
CA ARG A 257 2.32 21.00 12.73
C ARG A 257 1.13 20.24 13.30
N ARG A 258 0.00 20.90 13.55
CA ARG A 258 -1.25 20.38 14.09
C ARG A 258 -2.43 20.41 13.11
N ALA A 259 -2.31 21.02 11.93
CA ALA A 259 -3.29 20.72 10.92
C ALA A 259 -3.19 19.20 10.74
N ALA A 260 -4.27 18.51 11.10
CA ALA A 260 -4.34 17.07 10.85
C ALA A 260 -4.15 16.92 9.35
N ALA A 261 -2.90 16.87 8.95
CA ALA A 261 -2.55 16.68 7.57
C ALA A 261 -3.41 15.53 7.08
N ALA A 262 -3.92 15.61 5.88
CA ALA A 262 -4.68 14.50 5.33
C ALA A 262 -3.92 13.21 5.64
N THR A 263 -4.40 12.45 6.59
CA THR A 263 -3.79 11.18 7.02
C THR A 263 -4.37 10.04 6.22
N SER A 264 -5.58 10.23 5.70
CA SER A 264 -6.24 9.21 4.89
C SER A 264 -5.51 8.98 3.55
N PRO A 265 -5.22 7.72 3.20
CA PRO A 265 -4.68 7.35 1.90
C PRO A 265 -5.64 7.66 0.74
N GLU A 266 -6.92 7.83 1.01
CA GLU A 266 -7.96 8.11 0.02
C GLU A 266 -8.14 9.62 -0.25
N ALA A 267 -7.59 10.49 0.61
CA ALA A 267 -7.67 11.92 0.38
C ALA A 267 -6.96 12.33 -0.91
N PRO A 268 -7.49 13.27 -1.69
CA PRO A 268 -6.86 13.74 -2.91
C PRO A 268 -5.44 14.27 -2.65
N PHE A 269 -4.56 14.10 -3.63
CA PHE A 269 -3.22 14.65 -3.62
C PHE A 269 -3.17 15.94 -4.43
N LEU A 270 -2.61 17.00 -3.86
CA LEU A 270 -2.17 18.14 -4.64
C LEU A 270 -0.71 17.89 -5.05
N VAL A 271 -0.47 17.92 -6.34
CA VAL A 271 0.83 17.67 -6.96
C VAL A 271 1.25 18.93 -7.69
N THR A 272 2.50 19.38 -7.44
CA THR A 272 3.12 20.46 -8.20
C THR A 272 4.09 19.83 -9.20
N GLY A 273 3.79 20.02 -10.49
CA GLY A 273 4.65 19.58 -11.58
C GLY A 273 5.93 20.40 -11.68
N VAL A 274 6.89 19.89 -12.45
CA VAL A 274 8.21 20.54 -12.65
C VAL A 274 8.07 21.93 -13.28
N ASP A 275 7.09 22.12 -14.14
CA ASP A 275 6.79 23.39 -14.81
C ASP A 275 5.97 24.35 -13.94
N GLY A 276 5.71 24.00 -12.67
CA GLY A 276 4.93 24.80 -11.73
C GLY A 276 3.42 24.74 -11.98
N ASP A 277 2.95 23.77 -12.74
CA ASP A 277 1.53 23.46 -12.86
C ASP A 277 1.02 22.68 -11.65
N PHE A 278 -0.25 22.92 -11.29
CA PHE A 278 -0.88 22.25 -10.15
C PHE A 278 -1.90 21.23 -10.65
N VAL A 279 -1.81 20.01 -10.11
CA VAL A 279 -2.72 18.93 -10.44
C VAL A 279 -3.29 18.33 -9.16
N LEU A 280 -4.61 18.32 -9.02
CA LEU A 280 -5.26 17.52 -8.00
C LEU A 280 -5.50 16.12 -8.56
N VAL A 281 -5.08 15.11 -7.81
CA VAL A 281 -5.27 13.70 -8.16
C VAL A 281 -6.16 13.03 -7.13
N GLU A 282 -7.26 12.43 -7.60
CA GLU A 282 -8.13 11.61 -6.76
C GLU A 282 -7.65 10.15 -6.79
N PRO A 283 -7.19 9.56 -5.66
CA PRO A 283 -6.54 8.24 -5.66
C PRO A 283 -7.44 7.10 -6.12
N ARG A 284 -8.74 7.12 -5.76
CA ARG A 284 -9.69 6.04 -6.06
C ARG A 284 -9.99 5.88 -7.54
N THR A 285 -10.29 7.01 -8.22
CA THR A 285 -10.69 7.01 -9.64
C THR A 285 -9.56 7.37 -10.57
N ARG A 286 -8.40 7.80 -10.01
CA ARG A 286 -7.22 8.29 -10.75
C ARG A 286 -7.51 9.48 -11.64
N ARG A 287 -8.61 10.20 -11.38
CA ARG A 287 -8.92 11.44 -12.09
C ARG A 287 -7.92 12.53 -11.72
N ARG A 288 -7.54 13.31 -12.73
CA ARG A 288 -6.58 14.42 -12.60
C ARG A 288 -7.25 15.71 -13.00
N PHE A 289 -7.11 16.74 -12.17
CA PHE A 289 -7.71 18.07 -12.38
C PHE A 289 -6.58 19.11 -12.37
N ARG A 290 -6.39 19.80 -13.49
CA ARG A 290 -5.48 20.93 -13.53
C ARG A 290 -6.08 22.13 -12.83
N LEU A 291 -5.30 22.81 -11.99
CA LEU A 291 -5.73 23.94 -11.17
C LEU A 291 -4.92 25.18 -11.47
N GLY A 292 -5.54 26.36 -11.38
CA GLY A 292 -4.84 27.61 -11.20
C GLY A 292 -4.31 27.73 -9.76
N ALA A 293 -3.34 28.60 -9.55
CA ALA A 293 -2.65 28.74 -8.26
C ALA A 293 -3.60 28.99 -7.07
N ASP A 294 -4.60 29.87 -7.24
CA ASP A 294 -5.54 30.18 -6.15
C ASP A 294 -6.44 28.97 -5.81
N ALA A 295 -6.88 28.23 -6.85
CA ALA A 295 -7.67 27.02 -6.64
C ALA A 295 -6.84 25.90 -5.99
N ALA A 296 -5.56 25.79 -6.34
CA ALA A 296 -4.63 24.83 -5.73
C ALA A 296 -4.42 25.12 -4.24
N ARG A 297 -4.19 26.39 -3.87
CA ARG A 297 -4.03 26.82 -2.47
C ARG A 297 -5.29 26.53 -1.64
N GLY A 298 -6.47 26.89 -2.17
CA GLY A 298 -7.71 26.61 -1.46
C GLY A 298 -8.03 25.13 -1.34
N ALA A 299 -7.75 24.32 -2.38
CA ALA A 299 -7.89 22.86 -2.32
C ALA A 299 -6.93 22.24 -1.31
N GLU A 300 -5.67 22.70 -1.25
CA GLU A 300 -4.70 22.26 -0.26
C GLU A 300 -5.17 22.54 1.16
N CYS A 301 -5.65 23.77 1.42
CA CYS A 301 -6.19 24.13 2.73
C CYS A 301 -7.35 23.20 3.13
N LEU A 302 -8.30 22.93 2.22
CA LEU A 302 -9.43 22.02 2.47
C LEU A 302 -8.95 20.60 2.81
N ILE A 303 -8.02 20.07 2.03
CA ILE A 303 -7.48 18.72 2.25
C ILE A 303 -6.70 18.64 3.57
N ALA A 304 -5.90 19.67 3.88
CA ALA A 304 -5.04 19.67 5.06
C ALA A 304 -5.81 19.88 6.37
N THR A 305 -6.86 20.68 6.36
CA THR A 305 -7.65 20.98 7.57
C THR A 305 -8.82 20.04 7.76
N GLY A 306 -9.38 19.49 6.66
CA GLY A 306 -10.56 18.65 6.70
C GLY A 306 -11.87 19.39 6.98
N ASP A 307 -11.85 20.72 7.06
CA ASP A 307 -13.05 21.56 7.26
C ASP A 307 -12.92 22.93 6.57
N GLU A 308 -14.08 23.53 6.24
CA GLU A 308 -14.11 24.81 5.53
C GLU A 308 -13.64 26.00 6.37
N ALA A 309 -13.91 25.99 7.66
CA ALA A 309 -13.57 27.11 8.54
C ALA A 309 -12.05 27.18 8.75
N GLY A 310 -11.42 26.04 9.02
CA GLY A 310 -9.96 25.93 9.11
C GLY A 310 -9.28 26.27 7.78
N ALA A 311 -9.85 25.77 6.65
CA ALA A 311 -9.32 26.08 5.31
C ALA A 311 -9.38 27.59 5.01
N ALA A 312 -10.48 28.25 5.35
CA ALA A 312 -10.64 29.68 5.15
C ALA A 312 -9.67 30.50 6.04
N GLU A 313 -9.44 30.07 7.28
CA GLU A 313 -8.47 30.68 8.17
C GLU A 313 -7.04 30.60 7.60
N MET A 314 -6.62 29.41 7.18
CA MET A 314 -5.31 29.18 6.58
C MET A 314 -5.11 30.00 5.29
N LEU A 315 -6.10 29.97 4.40
CA LEU A 315 -6.03 30.69 3.16
C LEU A 315 -6.03 32.23 3.37
N ALA A 316 -6.78 32.73 4.36
CA ALA A 316 -6.79 34.15 4.70
C ALA A 316 -5.42 34.61 5.24
N GLU A 317 -4.80 33.80 6.11
CA GLU A 317 -3.48 34.08 6.67
C GLU A 317 -2.39 34.09 5.59
N ASP A 318 -2.39 33.08 4.72
CA ASP A 318 -1.42 32.94 3.63
C ASP A 318 -1.55 34.05 2.57
N ALA A 319 -2.77 34.39 2.19
CA ALA A 319 -3.02 35.41 1.16
C ALA A 319 -3.10 36.84 1.70
N GLY A 320 -3.02 37.06 3.02
CA GLY A 320 -3.24 38.37 3.65
C GLY A 320 -4.64 38.94 3.35
N SER A 321 -5.64 38.08 3.16
CA SER A 321 -6.99 38.47 2.75
C SER A 321 -7.97 38.49 3.94
N SER A 322 -9.18 39.05 3.72
CA SER A 322 -10.19 38.99 4.78
C SER A 322 -10.74 37.56 4.95
N PRO A 323 -11.10 37.12 6.18
CA PRO A 323 -11.71 35.83 6.41
C PRO A 323 -12.99 35.59 5.57
N ALA A 324 -13.76 36.62 5.33
CA ALA A 324 -14.97 36.54 4.50
C ALA A 324 -14.64 36.23 3.02
N SER A 325 -13.57 36.88 2.47
CA SER A 325 -13.13 36.65 1.10
C SER A 325 -12.55 35.23 0.94
N ALA A 326 -11.71 34.81 1.90
CA ALA A 326 -11.16 33.45 1.90
C ALA A 326 -12.26 32.39 2.05
N GLY A 327 -13.22 32.61 2.93
CA GLY A 327 -14.38 31.71 3.09
C GLY A 327 -15.22 31.55 1.82
N ALA A 328 -15.46 32.65 1.11
CA ALA A 328 -16.16 32.60 -0.18
C ALA A 328 -15.36 31.81 -1.24
N ALA A 329 -14.04 32.00 -1.31
CA ALA A 329 -13.18 31.25 -2.23
C ALA A 329 -13.14 29.76 -1.91
N VAL A 330 -13.00 29.39 -0.64
CA VAL A 330 -13.01 27.99 -0.17
C VAL A 330 -14.35 27.32 -0.51
N ALA A 331 -15.47 27.98 -0.24
CA ALA A 331 -16.80 27.47 -0.56
C ALA A 331 -16.99 27.25 -2.07
N GLU A 332 -16.53 28.19 -2.91
CA GLU A 332 -16.58 28.06 -4.37
C GLU A 332 -15.75 26.87 -4.86
N ILE A 333 -14.50 26.71 -4.36
CA ILE A 333 -13.64 25.61 -4.74
C ILE A 333 -14.29 24.27 -4.34
N ARG A 334 -14.78 24.15 -3.12
CA ARG A 334 -15.49 22.96 -2.66
C ARG A 334 -16.69 22.63 -3.54
N ALA A 335 -17.53 23.61 -3.85
CA ALA A 335 -18.69 23.40 -4.71
C ALA A 335 -18.29 22.88 -6.10
N ARG A 336 -17.29 23.46 -6.74
CA ARG A 336 -16.79 23.01 -8.06
C ARG A 336 -16.28 21.56 -8.05
N PHE A 337 -15.59 21.14 -6.98
CA PHE A 337 -15.14 19.76 -6.84
C PHE A 337 -16.29 18.81 -6.54
N ALA A 338 -17.25 19.20 -5.70
CA ALA A 338 -18.47 18.45 -5.45
C ALA A 338 -19.29 18.22 -6.73
N ASP A 339 -19.44 19.24 -7.58
CA ASP A 339 -20.07 19.12 -8.90
C ASP A 339 -19.32 18.16 -9.83
N ALA A 340 -17.99 18.07 -9.69
CA ALA A 340 -17.16 17.08 -10.38
C ALA A 340 -17.19 15.69 -9.71
N GLY A 341 -17.94 15.52 -8.61
CA GLY A 341 -18.03 14.26 -7.86
C GLY A 341 -16.76 13.94 -7.07
N VAL A 342 -16.01 14.96 -6.65
CA VAL A 342 -14.86 14.82 -5.75
C VAL A 342 -15.19 15.55 -4.45
N ASP A 343 -15.14 14.83 -3.34
CA ASP A 343 -15.27 15.45 -2.03
C ASP A 343 -13.87 15.71 -1.44
N LEU A 344 -13.60 16.95 -1.09
CA LEU A 344 -12.32 17.37 -0.49
C LEU A 344 -12.32 17.25 1.03
N LEU A 345 -13.43 16.89 1.68
CA LEU A 345 -13.60 16.89 3.13
C LEU A 345 -13.92 15.52 3.75
N THR A 346 -14.45 14.57 2.98
CA THR A 346 -14.97 13.28 3.54
C THR A 346 -13.87 12.32 4.03
N PHE A 347 -12.61 12.73 3.99
CA PHE A 347 -11.48 11.86 4.32
C PHE A 347 -10.95 12.03 5.76
N SER A 348 -11.54 12.91 6.55
CA SER A 348 -11.30 12.96 7.98
C SER A 348 -12.10 11.82 8.63
N GLY A 349 -11.58 10.60 8.52
CA GLY A 349 -12.03 9.50 9.33
C GLY A 349 -11.87 9.91 10.78
N ALA A 350 -12.99 10.16 11.44
CA ALA A 350 -13.01 10.30 12.87
C ALA A 350 -12.40 9.00 13.44
N VAL A 351 -11.18 9.10 13.95
CA VAL A 351 -10.68 8.14 14.93
C VAL A 351 -11.59 8.36 16.14
N ALA A 352 -12.59 7.49 16.27
CA ALA A 352 -13.43 7.40 17.45
C ALA A 352 -12.72 6.51 18.49
#